data_c24fa3893b8cc9d0c8ce2c2c460f380b
#
_entry.id   c24fa3893b8cc9d0c8ce2c2c460f380b
#
_cell.length_a   1.000
_cell.length_b   1.000
_cell.length_c   1.000
_cell.angle_alpha   90.00
_cell.angle_beta   90.00
_cell.angle_gamma   90.00
#
_symmetry.space_group_name_H-M   'P 1'
#
loop_
_entity.id
_entity.type
_entity.pdbx_description
1 polymer ?
#
loop_
_entity_poly.entity_id
_entity_poly.type
_entity_poly.pdbx_seq_one_letter_code
_entity_poly.pdbx_strand_id
1 'polypeptide(L)'
;MNYLLNKYLPQIEFDSYEAFREKFTINVPEDFNFGFDVVDAWAEEEPDKRALVWVNEADEEHIFTFTDIKRLSNRVANLLKDLGLKKGDVAMMILRRRWEYWICATALHKLGVILIPATLQLTKKDIVYRGNAAEVKAVICVNDDFVVGQMEASAPEIPSLKYKILVGQPREGWLDLHAEMDRRSEVFPRPTGDAATRWNDVMLVYFTSGTTGMPKLVQHNFAYPLGHIVTAKYWQHVEENKLHMSVSDSGWAKFGWGKIYGQWICGATIFCYDMVGRFTPANLLRKVEKYKVTTFCVPPTMYRFMLQEDLSQFDLSSLHHCATAGEPLNPEVVRKWKALTGHQIYEGFGQSEGPVLMANFGSEWFEPLEGSCGKPNPLFDIQLLDADDNVCEDGDEGSLTIMDVKHHPPVGLFTGYYRNPEMTEEKLGGIGYNTGDVLWRDSDGYYRFVGRNDDVIKCSGYRIGPFEVESALIAHDAVVECAITGAPDPIRGQIVKATVVLARGWTPSEELTKELQKHVKKLTAPYKYPRVIEYVDELPKTVGGKIKRAQIRHADEAALQKRG
;
A
#
# COMPACT_ATOMS: atom_id res chain seq x y z
N MET A 1 10.90 -27.23 -2.80
CA MET A 1 11.05 -26.29 -3.94
C MET A 1 9.67 -25.73 -4.22
N ASN A 2 9.50 -24.43 -4.24
CA ASN A 2 8.14 -23.84 -4.29
C ASN A 2 7.45 -24.15 -5.63
N TYR A 3 6.38 -24.93 -5.58
CA TYR A 3 5.63 -25.42 -6.74
C TYR A 3 5.14 -24.27 -7.67
N LEU A 4 4.51 -23.24 -7.10
CA LEU A 4 3.97 -22.14 -7.92
C LEU A 4 5.06 -21.20 -8.44
N LEU A 5 6.11 -20.92 -7.67
CA LEU A 5 7.21 -20.10 -8.17
C LEU A 5 7.87 -20.75 -9.39
N ASN A 6 8.09 -22.08 -9.37
CA ASN A 6 8.64 -22.80 -10.53
C ASN A 6 7.70 -22.75 -11.76
N LYS A 7 6.39 -22.62 -11.56
CA LYS A 7 5.43 -22.48 -12.65
C LYS A 7 5.54 -21.13 -13.36
N TYR A 8 5.80 -20.06 -12.60
CA TYR A 8 5.77 -18.68 -13.11
C TYR A 8 7.14 -18.07 -13.35
N LEU A 9 8.20 -18.56 -12.70
CA LEU A 9 9.56 -18.04 -12.83
C LEU A 9 10.47 -19.05 -13.52
N PRO A 10 11.08 -18.70 -14.66
CA PRO A 10 12.12 -19.52 -15.28
C PRO A 10 13.36 -19.69 -14.40
N GLN A 11 13.67 -18.68 -13.58
CA GLN A 11 14.75 -18.68 -12.61
C GLN A 11 14.28 -18.02 -11.32
N ILE A 12 14.60 -18.64 -10.16
CA ILE A 12 14.18 -18.15 -8.84
C ILE A 12 15.34 -17.53 -8.07
N GLU A 13 16.53 -18.15 -8.13
CA GLU A 13 17.70 -17.70 -7.38
C GLU A 13 18.71 -16.99 -8.31
N PHE A 14 19.33 -15.94 -7.81
CA PHE A 14 20.27 -15.08 -8.54
C PHE A 14 21.50 -14.81 -7.68
N ASP A 15 22.69 -14.88 -8.28
CA ASP A 15 23.96 -14.71 -7.58
C ASP A 15 24.28 -13.25 -7.24
N SER A 16 23.64 -12.28 -7.92
CA SER A 16 23.81 -10.86 -7.69
C SER A 16 22.57 -10.07 -8.07
N TYR A 17 22.50 -8.82 -7.64
CA TYR A 17 21.45 -7.88 -8.05
C TYR A 17 21.48 -7.61 -9.56
N GLU A 18 22.65 -7.52 -10.17
CA GLU A 18 22.80 -7.34 -11.62
C GLU A 18 22.23 -8.53 -12.38
N ALA A 19 22.53 -9.75 -11.94
CA ALA A 19 21.95 -10.97 -12.51
C ALA A 19 20.42 -11.01 -12.33
N PHE A 20 19.91 -10.56 -11.18
CA PHE A 20 18.48 -10.42 -10.95
C PHE A 20 17.84 -9.40 -11.89
N ARG A 21 18.46 -8.21 -12.05
CA ARG A 21 17.99 -7.16 -12.95
C ARG A 21 17.93 -7.62 -14.42
N GLU A 22 18.94 -8.37 -14.87
CA GLU A 22 19.09 -8.78 -16.26
C GLU A 22 18.22 -9.99 -16.63
N LYS A 23 18.07 -10.95 -15.71
CA LYS A 23 17.53 -12.29 -16.06
C LYS A 23 16.13 -12.54 -15.49
N PHE A 24 15.64 -11.70 -14.58
CA PHE A 24 14.33 -11.92 -13.99
C PHE A 24 13.22 -11.72 -15.01
N THR A 25 12.41 -12.75 -15.19
CA THR A 25 11.22 -12.71 -16.04
C THR A 25 10.09 -13.48 -15.41
N ILE A 26 8.85 -13.15 -15.81
CA ILE A 26 7.64 -13.81 -15.33
C ILE A 26 6.90 -14.42 -16.52
N ASN A 27 6.59 -15.71 -16.44
CA ASN A 27 5.67 -16.38 -17.35
C ASN A 27 4.23 -16.04 -16.95
N VAL A 28 3.50 -15.35 -17.81
CA VAL A 28 2.10 -14.99 -17.61
C VAL A 28 1.23 -15.89 -18.48
N PRO A 29 0.49 -16.87 -17.90
CA PRO A 29 -0.46 -17.69 -18.66
C PRO A 29 -1.60 -16.85 -19.24
N GLU A 30 -2.05 -17.18 -20.45
CA GLU A 30 -3.10 -16.46 -21.19
C GLU A 30 -4.41 -16.38 -20.38
N ASP A 31 -4.75 -17.44 -19.67
CA ASP A 31 -5.98 -17.58 -18.90
C ASP A 31 -5.75 -17.49 -17.38
N PHE A 32 -4.63 -16.86 -16.95
CA PHE A 32 -4.30 -16.77 -15.53
C PHE A 32 -5.46 -16.18 -14.71
N ASN A 33 -5.81 -16.90 -13.64
CA ASN A 33 -6.80 -16.49 -12.64
C ASN A 33 -6.29 -16.84 -11.24
N PHE A 34 -6.07 -15.85 -10.40
CA PHE A 34 -5.52 -16.02 -9.06
C PHE A 34 -6.29 -17.04 -8.20
N GLY A 35 -7.64 -17.05 -8.31
CA GLY A 35 -8.47 -17.98 -7.53
C GLY A 35 -8.22 -19.44 -7.88
N PHE A 36 -8.09 -19.76 -9.18
CA PHE A 36 -7.85 -21.13 -9.65
C PHE A 36 -6.37 -21.49 -9.67
N ASP A 37 -5.53 -20.61 -10.21
CA ASP A 37 -4.12 -20.93 -10.51
C ASP A 37 -3.17 -20.76 -9.32
N VAL A 38 -3.68 -20.15 -8.21
CA VAL A 38 -2.94 -20.00 -6.95
C VAL A 38 -3.68 -20.70 -5.81
N VAL A 39 -4.91 -20.28 -5.50
CA VAL A 39 -5.63 -20.80 -4.32
C VAL A 39 -6.01 -22.26 -4.50
N ASP A 40 -6.69 -22.58 -5.62
CA ASP A 40 -7.11 -23.96 -5.88
C ASP A 40 -5.91 -24.87 -6.18
N ALA A 41 -4.87 -24.34 -6.84
CA ALA A 41 -3.66 -25.09 -7.12
C ALA A 41 -2.93 -25.52 -5.82
N TRP A 42 -2.80 -24.64 -4.82
CA TRP A 42 -2.27 -25.01 -3.51
C TRP A 42 -3.18 -26.02 -2.79
N ALA A 43 -4.49 -25.84 -2.86
CA ALA A 43 -5.44 -26.79 -2.26
C ALA A 43 -5.38 -28.20 -2.87
N GLU A 44 -4.97 -28.31 -4.12
CA GLU A 44 -4.77 -29.59 -4.82
C GLU A 44 -3.40 -30.20 -4.54
N GLU A 45 -2.33 -29.38 -4.52
CA GLU A 45 -0.97 -29.83 -4.30
C GLU A 45 -0.72 -30.20 -2.83
N GLU A 46 -1.15 -29.35 -1.89
CA GLU A 46 -0.97 -29.52 -0.44
C GLU A 46 -2.26 -29.19 0.31
N PRO A 47 -3.23 -30.11 0.41
CA PRO A 47 -4.56 -29.85 0.98
C PRO A 47 -4.58 -29.25 2.40
N ASP A 48 -3.60 -29.60 3.21
CA ASP A 48 -3.49 -29.15 4.60
C ASP A 48 -2.60 -27.90 4.77
N LYS A 49 -2.10 -27.33 3.66
CA LYS A 49 -1.25 -26.13 3.70
C LYS A 49 -2.03 -24.94 4.23
N ARG A 50 -1.50 -24.33 5.30
CA ARG A 50 -2.11 -23.13 5.91
C ARG A 50 -2.00 -21.94 4.97
N ALA A 51 -3.14 -21.27 4.72
CA ALA A 51 -3.23 -20.05 3.94
C ALA A 51 -3.30 -18.80 4.82
N LEU A 52 -4.08 -18.85 5.90
CA LEU A 52 -4.40 -17.70 6.74
C LEU A 52 -4.52 -18.11 8.22
N VAL A 53 -3.89 -17.34 9.09
CA VAL A 53 -4.15 -17.32 10.53
C VAL A 53 -4.71 -15.94 10.85
N TRP A 54 -5.98 -15.89 11.21
CA TRP A 54 -6.68 -14.66 11.59
C TRP A 54 -6.96 -14.64 13.08
N VAL A 55 -6.66 -13.52 13.73
CA VAL A 55 -6.88 -13.32 15.16
C VAL A 55 -7.43 -11.92 15.41
N ASN A 56 -8.40 -11.78 16.29
CA ASN A 56 -8.93 -10.47 16.72
C ASN A 56 -8.38 -10.03 18.09
N GLU A 57 -8.87 -8.90 18.60
CA GLU A 57 -8.48 -8.36 19.90
C GLU A 57 -9.00 -9.19 21.09
N ALA A 58 -10.06 -9.98 20.89
CA ALA A 58 -10.60 -10.90 21.89
C ALA A 58 -9.89 -12.26 21.89
N ASP A 59 -8.79 -12.40 21.16
CA ASP A 59 -8.08 -13.67 20.93
C ASP A 59 -8.93 -14.78 20.28
N GLU A 60 -10.06 -14.42 19.63
CA GLU A 60 -10.74 -15.32 18.73
C GLU A 60 -9.83 -15.62 17.54
N GLU A 61 -9.62 -16.90 17.26
CA GLU A 61 -8.68 -17.38 16.25
C GLU A 61 -9.38 -18.22 15.19
N HIS A 62 -9.07 -17.97 13.94
CA HIS A 62 -9.45 -18.81 12.81
C HIS A 62 -8.22 -19.15 11.98
N ILE A 63 -8.00 -20.44 11.75
CA ILE A 63 -6.93 -20.96 10.89
C ILE A 63 -7.57 -21.60 9.66
N PHE A 64 -7.18 -21.13 8.48
CA PHE A 64 -7.69 -21.63 7.21
C PHE A 64 -6.56 -22.25 6.40
N THR A 65 -6.81 -23.44 5.85
CA THR A 65 -6.00 -24.03 4.80
C THR A 65 -6.39 -23.47 3.44
N PHE A 66 -5.56 -23.70 2.40
CA PHE A 66 -5.97 -23.36 1.04
C PHE A 66 -7.22 -24.12 0.60
N THR A 67 -7.40 -25.35 1.09
CA THR A 67 -8.64 -26.13 0.89
C THR A 67 -9.87 -25.42 1.47
N ASP A 68 -9.74 -24.83 2.66
CA ASP A 68 -10.85 -24.06 3.26
C ASP A 68 -11.14 -22.82 2.44
N ILE A 69 -10.11 -22.06 2.03
CA ILE A 69 -10.30 -20.88 1.18
C ILE A 69 -10.95 -21.27 -0.16
N LYS A 70 -10.52 -22.38 -0.79
CA LYS A 70 -11.13 -22.92 -2.02
C LYS A 70 -12.61 -23.20 -1.82
N ARG A 71 -12.97 -23.99 -0.80
CA ARG A 71 -14.36 -24.38 -0.51
C ARG A 71 -15.25 -23.18 -0.25
N LEU A 72 -14.83 -22.31 0.66
CA LEU A 72 -15.63 -21.14 1.06
C LEU A 72 -15.73 -20.12 -0.08
N SER A 73 -14.66 -19.87 -0.83
CA SER A 73 -14.73 -18.98 -2.00
C SER A 73 -15.60 -19.54 -3.13
N ASN A 74 -15.64 -20.85 -3.30
CA ASN A 74 -16.55 -21.50 -4.26
C ASN A 74 -18.01 -21.28 -3.88
N ARG A 75 -18.37 -21.39 -2.59
CA ARG A 75 -19.74 -21.07 -2.11
C ARG A 75 -20.10 -19.61 -2.37
N VAL A 76 -19.19 -18.67 -2.12
CA VAL A 76 -19.42 -17.24 -2.39
C VAL A 76 -19.49 -16.98 -3.90
N ALA A 77 -18.66 -17.61 -4.72
CA ALA A 77 -18.71 -17.47 -6.18
C ALA A 77 -20.06 -17.97 -6.74
N ASN A 78 -20.57 -19.10 -6.23
CA ASN A 78 -21.90 -19.57 -6.56
C ASN A 78 -23.01 -18.61 -6.13
N LEU A 79 -22.93 -18.05 -4.91
CA LEU A 79 -23.87 -17.01 -4.44
C LEU A 79 -23.88 -15.82 -5.40
N LEU A 80 -22.72 -15.25 -5.73
CA LEU A 80 -22.61 -14.09 -6.61
C LEU A 80 -23.13 -14.40 -8.02
N LYS A 81 -22.86 -15.59 -8.54
CA LYS A 81 -23.38 -16.07 -9.83
C LYS A 81 -24.91 -16.19 -9.81
N ASP A 82 -25.50 -16.77 -8.74
CA ASP A 82 -26.96 -16.90 -8.57
C ASP A 82 -27.67 -15.53 -8.48
N LEU A 83 -26.98 -14.53 -7.90
CA LEU A 83 -27.42 -13.12 -7.91
C LEU A 83 -27.27 -12.46 -9.29
N GLY A 84 -26.71 -13.16 -10.28
CA GLY A 84 -26.56 -12.67 -11.65
C GLY A 84 -25.35 -11.75 -11.85
N LEU A 85 -24.34 -11.80 -10.96
CA LEU A 85 -23.04 -11.18 -11.24
C LEU A 85 -22.26 -12.05 -12.23
N LYS A 86 -21.50 -11.40 -13.09
CA LYS A 86 -20.71 -12.03 -14.13
C LYS A 86 -19.41 -11.28 -14.36
N LYS A 87 -18.51 -11.85 -15.16
CA LYS A 87 -17.26 -11.23 -15.60
C LYS A 87 -17.50 -9.78 -16.04
N GLY A 88 -16.68 -8.87 -15.52
CA GLY A 88 -16.72 -7.43 -15.80
C GLY A 88 -17.71 -6.63 -14.95
N ASP A 89 -18.62 -7.27 -14.19
CA ASP A 89 -19.41 -6.58 -13.17
C ASP A 89 -18.50 -6.10 -12.03
N VAL A 90 -18.94 -5.09 -11.29
CA VAL A 90 -18.11 -4.46 -10.24
C VAL A 90 -18.73 -4.70 -8.86
N ALA A 91 -17.90 -5.14 -7.90
CA ALA A 91 -18.27 -5.27 -6.50
C ALA A 91 -17.32 -4.48 -5.60
N MET A 92 -17.86 -3.69 -4.68
CA MET A 92 -17.10 -2.95 -3.67
C MET A 92 -17.10 -3.71 -2.34
N MET A 93 -15.92 -3.89 -1.73
CA MET A 93 -15.75 -4.54 -0.43
C MET A 93 -15.31 -3.56 0.64
N ILE A 94 -16.06 -3.47 1.74
CA ILE A 94 -15.78 -2.66 2.93
C ILE A 94 -15.72 -3.61 4.13
N LEU A 95 -14.64 -4.40 4.24
CA LEU A 95 -14.54 -5.53 5.18
C LEU A 95 -13.45 -5.37 6.25
N ARG A 96 -12.74 -4.24 6.30
CA ARG A 96 -11.64 -4.09 7.24
C ARG A 96 -10.60 -5.23 7.07
N ARG A 97 -10.17 -5.85 8.15
CA ARG A 97 -9.25 -7.01 8.17
C ARG A 97 -9.96 -8.31 8.54
N ARG A 98 -11.26 -8.41 8.26
CA ARG A 98 -12.05 -9.62 8.48
C ARG A 98 -11.56 -10.77 7.59
N TRP A 99 -11.59 -12.01 8.11
CA TRP A 99 -11.16 -13.20 7.36
C TRP A 99 -12.01 -13.44 6.10
N GLU A 100 -13.24 -12.99 6.08
CA GLU A 100 -14.14 -13.07 4.92
C GLU A 100 -13.62 -12.29 3.71
N TYR A 101 -12.71 -11.31 3.92
CA TYR A 101 -12.10 -10.56 2.82
C TYR A 101 -11.39 -11.49 1.82
N TRP A 102 -10.57 -12.43 2.31
CA TRP A 102 -9.81 -13.34 1.44
C TRP A 102 -10.73 -14.29 0.67
N ILE A 103 -11.78 -14.75 1.29
CA ILE A 103 -12.79 -15.64 0.68
C ILE A 103 -13.55 -14.89 -0.40
N CYS A 104 -14.07 -13.69 -0.10
CA CYS A 104 -14.82 -12.88 -1.05
C CYS A 104 -13.94 -12.40 -2.21
N ALA A 105 -12.70 -11.95 -1.96
CA ALA A 105 -11.76 -11.54 -3.00
C ALA A 105 -11.48 -12.70 -3.97
N THR A 106 -11.17 -13.89 -3.43
CA THR A 106 -10.94 -15.11 -4.23
C THR A 106 -12.18 -15.45 -5.07
N ALA A 107 -13.38 -15.37 -4.50
CA ALA A 107 -14.63 -15.63 -5.21
C ALA A 107 -14.89 -14.65 -6.36
N LEU A 108 -14.66 -13.35 -6.13
CA LEU A 108 -14.77 -12.31 -7.15
C LEU A 108 -13.78 -12.57 -8.30
N HIS A 109 -12.54 -12.93 -7.98
CA HIS A 109 -11.53 -13.26 -9.00
C HIS A 109 -11.93 -14.52 -9.79
N LYS A 110 -12.42 -15.58 -9.15
CA LYS A 110 -12.91 -16.79 -9.84
C LYS A 110 -14.03 -16.48 -10.83
N LEU A 111 -14.95 -15.61 -10.45
CA LEU A 111 -16.08 -15.22 -11.31
C LEU A 111 -15.71 -14.15 -12.35
N GLY A 112 -14.54 -13.51 -12.24
CA GLY A 112 -14.15 -12.41 -13.12
C GLY A 112 -14.84 -11.09 -12.79
N VAL A 113 -15.38 -10.95 -11.57
CA VAL A 113 -15.98 -9.70 -11.07
C VAL A 113 -14.86 -8.78 -10.59
N ILE A 114 -14.92 -7.53 -11.02
CA ILE A 114 -13.93 -6.50 -10.67
C ILE A 114 -14.09 -6.12 -9.19
N LEU A 115 -13.03 -6.30 -8.43
CA LEU A 115 -12.97 -5.96 -7.01
C LEU A 115 -12.62 -4.48 -6.81
N ILE A 116 -13.39 -3.76 -5.99
CA ILE A 116 -13.02 -2.46 -5.43
C ILE A 116 -12.83 -2.60 -3.91
N PRO A 117 -11.60 -2.68 -3.42
CA PRO A 117 -11.35 -2.61 -1.99
C PRO A 117 -11.63 -1.20 -1.47
N ALA A 118 -12.30 -1.10 -0.33
CA ALA A 118 -12.68 0.18 0.24
C ALA A 118 -12.52 0.19 1.77
N THR A 119 -12.18 1.36 2.32
CA THR A 119 -11.98 1.55 3.75
C THR A 119 -13.30 1.82 4.47
N LEU A 120 -13.34 1.52 5.77
CA LEU A 120 -14.49 1.78 6.65
C LEU A 120 -14.87 3.26 6.79
N GLN A 121 -13.94 4.16 6.52
CA GLN A 121 -14.09 5.60 6.82
C GLN A 121 -14.75 6.39 5.68
N LEU A 122 -15.29 5.69 4.66
CA LEU A 122 -15.96 6.35 3.56
C LEU A 122 -17.26 7.00 4.04
N THR A 123 -17.42 8.28 3.70
CA THR A 123 -18.67 9.00 3.90
C THR A 123 -19.64 8.76 2.74
N LYS A 124 -20.90 9.15 2.91
CA LYS A 124 -21.90 9.10 1.84
C LYS A 124 -21.38 9.69 0.52
N LYS A 125 -20.74 10.85 0.56
CA LYS A 125 -20.18 11.52 -0.62
C LYS A 125 -19.16 10.63 -1.34
N ASP A 126 -18.29 9.97 -0.59
CA ASP A 126 -17.26 9.10 -1.15
C ASP A 126 -17.85 7.84 -1.77
N ILE A 127 -18.84 7.25 -1.10
CA ILE A 127 -19.52 6.02 -1.55
C ILE A 127 -20.33 6.29 -2.83
N VAL A 128 -21.10 7.39 -2.86
CA VAL A 128 -21.89 7.79 -4.05
C VAL A 128 -20.97 8.03 -5.24
N TYR A 129 -19.87 8.77 -5.04
CA TYR A 129 -18.90 8.99 -6.11
C TYR A 129 -18.32 7.68 -6.64
N ARG A 130 -17.81 6.82 -5.76
CA ARG A 130 -17.18 5.54 -6.15
C ARG A 130 -18.19 4.60 -6.79
N GLY A 131 -19.40 4.53 -6.23
CA GLY A 131 -20.49 3.70 -6.73
C GLY A 131 -20.88 4.05 -8.16
N ASN A 132 -21.00 5.34 -8.46
CA ASN A 132 -21.38 5.81 -9.80
C ASN A 132 -20.21 5.79 -10.79
N ALA A 133 -19.01 6.21 -10.37
CA ALA A 133 -17.84 6.23 -11.26
C ALA A 133 -17.45 4.83 -11.75
N ALA A 134 -17.64 3.80 -10.92
CA ALA A 134 -17.34 2.42 -11.27
C ALA A 134 -18.57 1.58 -11.64
N GLU A 135 -19.78 2.12 -11.56
CA GLU A 135 -21.05 1.39 -11.76
C GLU A 135 -21.14 0.13 -10.86
N VAL A 136 -20.90 0.33 -9.57
CA VAL A 136 -20.91 -0.76 -8.58
C VAL A 136 -22.26 -1.47 -8.56
N LYS A 137 -22.26 -2.78 -8.78
CA LYS A 137 -23.46 -3.63 -8.83
C LYS A 137 -23.77 -4.33 -7.50
N ALA A 138 -22.73 -4.64 -6.73
CA ALA A 138 -22.86 -5.26 -5.42
C ALA A 138 -21.91 -4.61 -4.40
N VAL A 139 -22.30 -4.59 -3.14
CA VAL A 139 -21.44 -4.22 -2.03
C VAL A 139 -21.41 -5.33 -0.98
N ILE A 140 -20.21 -5.62 -0.46
CA ILE A 140 -19.99 -6.56 0.63
C ILE A 140 -19.43 -5.77 1.80
N CYS A 141 -20.17 -5.60 2.88
CA CYS A 141 -19.83 -4.77 4.02
C CYS A 141 -19.73 -5.56 5.33
N VAL A 142 -18.83 -5.12 6.21
CA VAL A 142 -18.89 -5.55 7.61
C VAL A 142 -20.08 -4.88 8.31
N ASN A 143 -20.70 -5.60 9.25
CA ASN A 143 -21.76 -5.05 10.09
C ASN A 143 -21.19 -4.08 11.14
N ASP A 144 -20.96 -2.85 10.72
CA ASP A 144 -20.55 -1.71 11.51
C ASP A 144 -21.58 -0.59 11.31
N ASP A 145 -22.05 0.04 12.40
CA ASP A 145 -23.15 1.01 12.34
C ASP A 145 -22.84 2.21 11.46
N PHE A 146 -21.59 2.70 11.49
CA PHE A 146 -21.18 3.79 10.62
C PHE A 146 -21.17 3.36 9.14
N VAL A 147 -20.54 2.23 8.82
CA VAL A 147 -20.44 1.72 7.44
C VAL A 147 -21.82 1.44 6.86
N VAL A 148 -22.67 0.73 7.60
CA VAL A 148 -24.03 0.41 7.17
C VAL A 148 -24.86 1.68 6.99
N GLY A 149 -24.81 2.62 7.95
CA GLY A 149 -25.54 3.87 7.86
C GLY A 149 -25.09 4.74 6.68
N GLN A 150 -23.79 4.84 6.41
CA GLN A 150 -23.29 5.56 5.22
C GLN A 150 -23.73 4.86 3.93
N MET A 151 -23.69 3.53 3.90
CA MET A 151 -24.07 2.75 2.71
C MET A 151 -25.58 2.86 2.41
N GLU A 152 -26.43 2.77 3.42
CA GLU A 152 -27.88 2.91 3.27
C GLU A 152 -28.26 4.32 2.80
N ALA A 153 -27.62 5.36 3.36
CA ALA A 153 -27.80 6.73 2.91
C ALA A 153 -27.33 6.97 1.46
N SER A 154 -26.38 6.17 0.97
CA SER A 154 -25.80 6.29 -0.38
C SER A 154 -26.54 5.49 -1.44
N ALA A 155 -27.10 4.34 -1.07
CA ALA A 155 -27.70 3.37 -2.01
C ALA A 155 -28.75 3.96 -2.97
N PRO A 156 -29.65 4.89 -2.54
CA PRO A 156 -30.63 5.51 -3.45
C PRO A 156 -30.00 6.36 -4.56
N GLU A 157 -28.77 6.82 -4.37
CA GLU A 157 -28.03 7.66 -5.33
C GLU A 157 -27.06 6.85 -6.22
N ILE A 158 -27.07 5.50 -6.12
CA ILE A 158 -26.25 4.59 -6.94
C ILE A 158 -27.18 3.66 -7.75
N PRO A 159 -27.63 4.07 -8.94
CA PRO A 159 -28.61 3.31 -9.72
C PRO A 159 -28.13 1.92 -10.14
N SER A 160 -26.83 1.71 -10.25
CA SER A 160 -26.24 0.41 -10.59
C SER A 160 -26.25 -0.61 -9.44
N LEU A 161 -26.37 -0.15 -8.19
CA LEU A 161 -26.33 -1.01 -7.01
C LEU A 161 -27.59 -1.87 -6.88
N LYS A 162 -27.42 -3.17 -6.94
CA LYS A 162 -28.52 -4.15 -6.85
C LYS A 162 -28.48 -4.95 -5.56
N TYR A 163 -27.31 -5.26 -5.06
CA TYR A 163 -27.12 -6.18 -3.94
C TYR A 163 -26.29 -5.59 -2.82
N LYS A 164 -26.81 -5.70 -1.60
CA LYS A 164 -26.14 -5.36 -0.36
C LYS A 164 -25.94 -6.65 0.44
N ILE A 165 -24.68 -7.06 0.64
CA ILE A 165 -24.28 -8.28 1.34
C ILE A 165 -23.56 -7.88 2.62
N LEU A 166 -23.94 -8.48 3.76
CA LEU A 166 -23.44 -8.13 5.07
C LEU A 166 -22.65 -9.28 5.70
N VAL A 167 -21.54 -8.95 6.32
CA VAL A 167 -20.72 -9.84 7.13
C VAL A 167 -20.91 -9.49 8.61
N GLY A 168 -21.37 -10.45 9.41
CA GLY A 168 -21.66 -10.30 10.82
C GLY A 168 -23.13 -10.55 11.13
N GLN A 169 -23.67 -9.91 12.17
CA GLN A 169 -25.08 -10.11 12.55
C GLN A 169 -26.03 -9.63 11.45
N PRO A 170 -27.11 -10.39 11.16
CA PRO A 170 -28.08 -10.04 10.13
C PRO A 170 -28.73 -8.66 10.33
N ARG A 171 -29.04 -7.98 9.24
CA ARG A 171 -29.85 -6.73 9.20
C ARG A 171 -30.90 -6.79 8.13
N GLU A 172 -32.04 -6.18 8.39
CA GLU A 172 -33.12 -6.06 7.40
C GLU A 172 -32.63 -5.32 6.15
N GLY A 173 -33.01 -5.81 4.98
CA GLY A 173 -32.61 -5.26 3.69
C GLY A 173 -31.19 -5.61 3.22
N TRP A 174 -30.49 -6.47 3.93
CA TRP A 174 -29.16 -7.00 3.58
C TRP A 174 -29.19 -8.52 3.46
N LEU A 175 -28.44 -9.05 2.51
CA LEU A 175 -28.18 -10.50 2.44
C LEU A 175 -27.09 -10.85 3.46
N ASP A 176 -27.36 -11.85 4.29
CA ASP A 176 -26.37 -12.39 5.22
C ASP A 176 -25.38 -13.29 4.47
N LEU A 177 -24.09 -12.89 4.41
CA LEU A 177 -23.09 -13.63 3.67
C LEU A 177 -22.99 -15.10 4.12
N HIS A 178 -22.94 -15.35 5.43
CA HIS A 178 -22.75 -16.69 5.98
C HIS A 178 -23.97 -17.57 5.72
N ALA A 179 -25.17 -17.06 6.02
CA ALA A 179 -26.41 -17.81 5.79
C ALA A 179 -26.63 -18.12 4.30
N GLU A 180 -26.25 -17.19 3.42
CA GLU A 180 -26.40 -17.38 1.99
C GLU A 180 -25.33 -18.32 1.39
N MET A 181 -24.07 -18.19 1.81
CA MET A 181 -23.00 -19.07 1.31
C MET A 181 -23.17 -20.51 1.80
N ASP A 182 -23.71 -20.75 3.01
CA ASP A 182 -23.91 -22.09 3.55
C ASP A 182 -24.92 -22.92 2.77
N ARG A 183 -25.79 -22.27 1.99
CA ARG A 183 -26.77 -22.92 1.11
C ARG A 183 -26.20 -23.26 -0.28
N ARG A 184 -24.93 -22.89 -0.57
CA ARG A 184 -24.31 -23.02 -1.90
C ARG A 184 -23.33 -24.17 -1.95
N SER A 185 -23.14 -24.69 -3.18
CA SER A 185 -22.17 -25.75 -3.46
C SER A 185 -20.74 -25.30 -3.19
N GLU A 186 -19.92 -26.20 -2.66
CA GLU A 186 -18.47 -26.05 -2.52
C GLU A 186 -17.71 -26.28 -3.84
N VAL A 187 -18.43 -26.66 -4.91
CA VAL A 187 -17.86 -26.85 -6.23
C VAL A 187 -18.23 -25.68 -7.12
N PHE A 188 -17.22 -25.01 -7.65
CA PHE A 188 -17.35 -23.95 -8.63
C PHE A 188 -16.40 -24.23 -9.79
N PRO A 189 -16.89 -24.71 -10.94
CA PRO A 189 -16.03 -25.03 -12.09
C PRO A 189 -15.46 -23.75 -12.70
N ARG A 190 -14.21 -23.82 -13.18
CA ARG A 190 -13.59 -22.71 -13.89
C ARG A 190 -14.45 -22.31 -15.09
N PRO A 191 -14.83 -21.03 -15.22
CA PRO A 191 -15.61 -20.55 -16.36
C PRO A 191 -14.87 -20.75 -17.68
N THR A 192 -15.61 -21.01 -18.75
CA THR A 192 -15.10 -21.23 -20.10
C THR A 192 -15.75 -20.27 -21.11
N GLY A 193 -15.21 -20.17 -22.32
CA GLY A 193 -15.72 -19.29 -23.37
C GLY A 193 -15.63 -17.81 -22.95
N ASP A 194 -16.67 -17.03 -23.20
CA ASP A 194 -16.71 -15.59 -22.89
C ASP A 194 -16.69 -15.27 -21.39
N ALA A 195 -17.07 -16.23 -20.56
CA ALA A 195 -17.02 -16.10 -19.11
C ALA A 195 -15.64 -16.37 -18.52
N ALA A 196 -14.70 -16.97 -19.28
CA ALA A 196 -13.34 -17.18 -18.84
C ALA A 196 -12.59 -15.85 -18.69
N THR A 197 -11.80 -15.73 -17.63
CA THR A 197 -10.89 -14.59 -17.46
C THR A 197 -9.63 -14.80 -18.28
N ARG A 198 -9.05 -13.68 -18.74
CA ARG A 198 -7.75 -13.62 -19.38
C ARG A 198 -6.84 -12.72 -18.56
N TRP A 199 -5.52 -12.90 -18.69
CA TRP A 199 -4.53 -12.14 -17.94
C TRP A 199 -4.70 -10.61 -18.05
N ASN A 200 -5.19 -10.11 -19.18
CA ASN A 200 -5.39 -8.69 -19.46
C ASN A 200 -6.78 -8.15 -19.12
N ASP A 201 -7.71 -8.98 -18.68
CA ASP A 201 -9.01 -8.50 -18.14
C ASP A 201 -8.79 -7.70 -16.85
N VAL A 202 -9.64 -6.71 -16.60
CA VAL A 202 -9.59 -5.94 -15.35
C VAL A 202 -9.99 -6.82 -14.18
N MET A 203 -9.14 -6.93 -13.17
CA MET A 203 -9.33 -7.73 -11.97
C MET A 203 -9.76 -6.89 -10.77
N LEU A 204 -9.13 -5.74 -10.57
CA LEU A 204 -9.41 -4.86 -9.44
C LEU A 204 -9.15 -3.38 -9.78
N VAL A 205 -9.78 -2.50 -8.99
CA VAL A 205 -9.64 -1.05 -9.11
C VAL A 205 -9.41 -0.44 -7.73
N TYR A 206 -8.28 0.26 -7.56
CA TYR A 206 -8.01 1.06 -6.37
C TYR A 206 -8.42 2.52 -6.57
N PHE A 207 -9.05 3.10 -5.56
CA PHE A 207 -9.28 4.53 -5.51
C PHE A 207 -8.12 5.22 -4.80
N THR A 208 -7.39 6.08 -5.52
CA THR A 208 -6.28 6.85 -4.96
C THR A 208 -6.69 8.29 -4.71
N SER A 209 -6.21 8.88 -3.62
CA SER A 209 -6.39 10.31 -3.36
C SER A 209 -5.56 11.11 -4.37
N GLY A 210 -6.23 11.71 -5.37
CA GLY A 210 -5.59 12.69 -6.24
C GLY A 210 -5.23 13.96 -5.45
N THR A 211 -4.12 14.60 -5.79
CA THR A 211 -3.69 15.86 -5.17
C THR A 211 -4.58 17.05 -5.54
N THR A 212 -5.35 16.92 -6.62
CA THR A 212 -6.09 18.04 -7.25
C THR A 212 -7.59 17.85 -7.43
N GLY A 213 -8.20 16.79 -6.86
CA GLY A 213 -9.63 16.56 -7.11
C GLY A 213 -10.19 15.25 -6.55
N MET A 214 -11.17 14.70 -7.27
CA MET A 214 -11.81 13.43 -6.91
C MET A 214 -10.83 12.25 -7.07
N PRO A 215 -11.00 11.17 -6.28
CA PRO A 215 -10.12 10.01 -6.36
C PRO A 215 -10.06 9.41 -7.77
N LYS A 216 -8.84 9.03 -8.21
CA LYS A 216 -8.61 8.32 -9.48
C LYS A 216 -8.89 6.83 -9.31
N LEU A 217 -9.35 6.18 -10.37
CA LEU A 217 -9.68 4.76 -10.41
C LEU A 217 -8.54 3.99 -11.09
N VAL A 218 -7.55 3.58 -10.34
CA VAL A 218 -6.38 2.84 -10.83
C VAL A 218 -6.77 1.39 -11.08
N GLN A 219 -6.78 0.95 -12.34
CA GLN A 219 -7.16 -0.41 -12.70
C GLN A 219 -5.95 -1.34 -12.87
N HIS A 220 -6.09 -2.56 -12.35
CA HIS A 220 -5.13 -3.64 -12.53
C HIS A 220 -5.79 -4.84 -13.20
N ASN A 221 -5.01 -5.53 -14.04
CA ASN A 221 -5.44 -6.74 -14.73
C ASN A 221 -5.15 -8.02 -13.90
N PHE A 222 -5.54 -9.18 -14.44
CA PHE A 222 -5.31 -10.47 -13.79
C PHE A 222 -3.82 -10.84 -13.66
N ALA A 223 -2.89 -10.22 -14.40
CA ALA A 223 -1.45 -10.44 -14.23
C ALA A 223 -0.86 -9.69 -13.01
N TYR A 224 -1.59 -8.74 -12.41
CA TYR A 224 -1.14 -7.96 -11.24
C TYR A 224 -0.60 -8.82 -10.08
N PRO A 225 -1.25 -9.92 -9.67
CA PRO A 225 -0.73 -10.80 -8.63
C PRO A 225 0.68 -11.35 -8.91
N LEU A 226 0.99 -11.63 -10.17
CA LEU A 226 2.31 -12.16 -10.57
C LEU A 226 3.42 -11.11 -10.39
N GLY A 227 3.14 -9.84 -10.65
CA GLY A 227 4.08 -8.74 -10.37
C GLY A 227 4.46 -8.64 -8.89
N HIS A 228 3.58 -9.08 -7.99
CA HIS A 228 3.85 -9.14 -6.55
C HIS A 228 4.76 -10.27 -6.10
N ILE A 229 5.21 -11.14 -6.98
CA ILE A 229 6.28 -12.10 -6.66
C ILE A 229 7.53 -11.34 -6.23
N VAL A 230 7.90 -10.25 -6.93
CA VAL A 230 9.05 -9.42 -6.54
C VAL A 230 8.82 -8.79 -5.16
N THR A 231 7.62 -8.27 -4.90
CA THR A 231 7.26 -7.69 -3.60
C THR A 231 7.41 -8.69 -2.47
N ALA A 232 6.89 -9.91 -2.64
CA ALA A 232 6.83 -10.91 -1.58
C ALA A 232 8.15 -11.69 -1.42
N LYS A 233 8.66 -12.29 -2.50
CA LYS A 233 9.85 -13.15 -2.45
C LYS A 233 11.12 -12.34 -2.20
N TYR A 234 11.35 -11.27 -2.98
CA TYR A 234 12.66 -10.61 -3.03
C TYR A 234 12.77 -9.38 -2.14
N TRP A 235 11.66 -8.73 -1.79
CA TRP A 235 11.69 -7.59 -0.87
C TRP A 235 11.19 -7.93 0.53
N GLN A 236 10.04 -8.62 0.68
CA GLN A 236 9.53 -9.00 2.00
C GLN A 236 10.12 -10.31 2.51
N HIS A 237 10.89 -11.02 1.68
CA HIS A 237 11.55 -12.29 1.98
C HIS A 237 10.61 -13.32 2.59
N VAL A 238 9.36 -13.39 2.07
CA VAL A 238 8.42 -14.39 2.56
C VAL A 238 8.85 -15.80 2.17
N GLU A 239 8.72 -16.72 3.10
CA GLU A 239 9.11 -18.10 2.94
C GLU A 239 7.89 -19.01 2.91
N GLU A 240 7.97 -20.08 2.14
CA GLU A 240 6.95 -21.12 2.09
C GLU A 240 6.69 -21.71 3.48
N ASN A 241 5.40 -21.90 3.84
CA ASN A 241 4.96 -22.43 5.13
C ASN A 241 5.35 -21.61 6.37
N LYS A 242 5.90 -20.39 6.20
CA LYS A 242 6.19 -19.47 7.31
C LYS A 242 5.11 -18.39 7.42
N LEU A 243 5.05 -17.73 8.58
CA LEU A 243 4.08 -16.68 8.83
C LEU A 243 4.59 -15.31 8.42
N HIS A 244 3.89 -14.70 7.47
CA HIS A 244 4.10 -13.30 7.09
C HIS A 244 3.03 -12.40 7.70
N MET A 245 3.43 -11.32 8.34
CA MET A 245 2.54 -10.30 8.86
C MET A 245 2.78 -8.96 8.19
N SER A 246 1.77 -8.44 7.52
CA SER A 246 1.75 -7.05 7.06
C SER A 246 0.63 -6.29 7.75
N VAL A 247 0.88 -5.04 8.16
CA VAL A 247 -0.14 -4.20 8.78
C VAL A 247 -0.62 -3.15 7.79
N SER A 248 -1.82 -3.38 7.27
CA SER A 248 -2.53 -2.46 6.39
C SER A 248 -4.02 -2.74 6.45
N ASP A 249 -4.85 -1.73 6.15
CA ASP A 249 -6.29 -1.88 5.99
C ASP A 249 -6.63 -2.38 4.59
N SER A 250 -7.72 -3.14 4.47
CA SER A 250 -8.14 -3.77 3.21
C SER A 250 -8.53 -2.79 2.10
N GLY A 251 -8.82 -1.54 2.44
CA GLY A 251 -9.16 -0.49 1.48
C GLY A 251 -7.98 0.11 0.72
N TRP A 252 -6.75 -0.34 0.96
CA TRP A 252 -5.52 0.22 0.39
C TRP A 252 -4.76 -0.80 -0.45
N ALA A 253 -4.08 -0.32 -1.50
CA ALA A 253 -3.22 -1.15 -2.35
C ALA A 253 -2.15 -1.91 -1.55
N LYS A 254 -1.63 -1.33 -0.46
CA LYS A 254 -0.67 -1.99 0.44
C LYS A 254 -1.20 -3.31 1.04
N PHE A 255 -2.52 -3.50 1.14
CA PHE A 255 -3.09 -4.79 1.52
C PHE A 255 -2.78 -5.86 0.46
N GLY A 256 -2.97 -5.55 -0.82
CA GLY A 256 -2.59 -6.42 -1.93
C GLY A 256 -1.09 -6.73 -1.97
N TRP A 257 -0.26 -5.76 -1.56
CA TRP A 257 1.20 -5.92 -1.50
C TRP A 257 1.68 -6.91 -0.45
N GLY A 258 0.98 -7.02 0.67
CA GLY A 258 1.49 -7.73 1.84
C GLY A 258 0.56 -8.78 2.44
N LYS A 259 -0.66 -8.96 1.92
CA LYS A 259 -1.64 -9.81 2.59
C LYS A 259 -2.43 -10.76 1.70
N ILE A 260 -2.05 -10.94 0.43
CA ILE A 260 -2.81 -11.84 -0.42
C ILE A 260 -1.99 -12.38 -1.60
N TYR A 261 -1.56 -11.54 -2.55
CA TYR A 261 -1.16 -12.00 -3.88
C TYR A 261 0.21 -12.71 -3.88
N GLY A 262 1.29 -11.96 -3.77
CA GLY A 262 2.63 -12.51 -3.83
C GLY A 262 2.92 -13.49 -2.69
N GLN A 263 2.36 -13.24 -1.50
CA GLN A 263 2.54 -14.10 -0.34
C GLN A 263 1.96 -15.49 -0.58
N TRP A 264 0.76 -15.59 -1.13
CA TRP A 264 0.15 -16.88 -1.46
C TRP A 264 0.81 -17.56 -2.65
N ILE A 265 1.29 -16.81 -3.65
CA ILE A 265 2.11 -17.39 -4.72
C ILE A 265 3.39 -18.01 -4.14
N CYS A 266 4.04 -17.35 -3.19
CA CYS A 266 5.20 -17.88 -2.48
C CYS A 266 4.87 -19.02 -1.49
N GLY A 267 3.59 -19.34 -1.29
CA GLY A 267 3.16 -20.41 -0.35
C GLY A 267 3.32 -20.03 1.13
N ALA A 268 3.42 -18.76 1.46
CA ALA A 268 3.46 -18.29 2.84
C ALA A 268 2.07 -18.33 3.48
N THR A 269 2.03 -18.54 4.80
CA THR A 269 0.83 -18.35 5.60
C THR A 269 0.71 -16.89 5.98
N ILE A 270 -0.41 -16.25 5.66
CA ILE A 270 -0.68 -14.86 6.07
C ILE A 270 -1.12 -14.87 7.54
N PHE A 271 -0.45 -14.06 8.37
CA PHE A 271 -0.93 -13.75 9.71
C PHE A 271 -1.66 -12.42 9.69
N CYS A 272 -2.93 -12.42 10.08
CA CYS A 272 -3.77 -11.23 10.16
C CYS A 272 -4.24 -10.95 11.58
N TYR A 273 -3.82 -9.83 12.14
CA TYR A 273 -4.37 -9.31 13.38
C TYR A 273 -5.45 -8.26 13.07
N ASP A 274 -6.72 -8.59 13.37
CA ASP A 274 -7.87 -7.70 13.17
C ASP A 274 -8.04 -6.79 14.40
N MET A 275 -7.34 -5.67 14.37
CA MET A 275 -7.45 -4.62 15.38
C MET A 275 -8.69 -3.75 15.13
N VAL A 276 -9.37 -3.39 16.20
CA VAL A 276 -10.47 -2.42 16.21
C VAL A 276 -10.07 -1.23 17.09
N GLY A 277 -10.32 -0.01 16.63
CA GLY A 277 -10.00 1.19 17.41
C GLY A 277 -8.52 1.63 17.30
N ARG A 278 -7.97 2.13 18.41
CA ARG A 278 -6.64 2.72 18.45
C ARG A 278 -5.54 1.66 18.41
N PHE A 279 -4.53 1.87 17.57
CA PHE A 279 -3.35 1.02 17.50
C PHE A 279 -2.62 0.97 18.86
N THR A 280 -2.34 -0.25 19.34
CA THR A 280 -1.56 -0.50 20.55
C THR A 280 -0.31 -1.29 20.18
N PRO A 281 0.89 -0.66 20.22
CA PRO A 281 2.13 -1.31 19.80
C PRO A 281 2.43 -2.60 20.57
N ALA A 282 2.29 -2.57 21.89
CA ALA A 282 2.52 -3.75 22.74
C ALA A 282 1.65 -4.95 22.35
N ASN A 283 0.37 -4.74 22.00
CA ASN A 283 -0.51 -5.84 21.57
C ASN A 283 -0.03 -6.46 20.24
N LEU A 284 0.43 -5.63 19.31
CA LEU A 284 0.99 -6.12 18.05
C LEU A 284 2.26 -6.96 18.29
N LEU A 285 3.19 -6.46 19.10
CA LEU A 285 4.44 -7.14 19.45
C LEU A 285 4.18 -8.49 20.15
N ARG A 286 3.21 -8.54 21.07
CA ARG A 286 2.78 -9.80 21.71
C ARG A 286 2.22 -10.81 20.71
N LYS A 287 1.54 -10.36 19.64
CA LYS A 287 1.08 -11.27 18.58
C LYS A 287 2.25 -11.79 17.74
N VAL A 288 3.23 -10.93 17.42
CA VAL A 288 4.46 -11.36 16.73
C VAL A 288 5.17 -12.45 17.54
N GLU A 289 5.35 -12.23 18.85
CA GLU A 289 5.95 -13.19 19.77
C GLU A 289 5.16 -14.49 19.88
N LYS A 290 3.85 -14.41 20.19
CA LYS A 290 2.96 -15.57 20.41
C LYS A 290 2.90 -16.50 19.21
N TYR A 291 2.77 -15.93 18.02
CA TYR A 291 2.59 -16.69 16.78
C TYR A 291 3.89 -16.99 16.04
N LYS A 292 5.03 -16.50 16.56
CA LYS A 292 6.34 -16.68 15.94
C LYS A 292 6.34 -16.22 14.47
N VAL A 293 5.88 -15.00 14.25
CA VAL A 293 5.91 -14.36 12.93
C VAL A 293 7.35 -14.29 12.43
N THR A 294 7.58 -14.63 11.17
CA THR A 294 8.95 -14.72 10.61
C THR A 294 9.31 -13.51 9.76
N THR A 295 8.36 -12.95 9.01
CA THR A 295 8.57 -11.75 8.20
C THR A 295 7.50 -10.71 8.49
N PHE A 296 7.93 -9.45 8.59
CA PHE A 296 7.11 -8.37 9.15
C PHE A 296 7.18 -7.12 8.26
N CYS A 297 6.03 -6.62 7.80
CA CYS A 297 5.95 -5.41 6.99
C CYS A 297 4.93 -4.41 7.57
N VAL A 298 5.42 -3.32 8.14
CA VAL A 298 4.56 -2.28 8.73
C VAL A 298 4.96 -0.87 8.26
N PRO A 299 4.06 0.12 8.32
CA PRO A 299 4.40 1.51 8.02
C PRO A 299 5.49 2.07 8.95
N PRO A 300 6.30 3.04 8.49
CA PRO A 300 7.29 3.75 9.33
C PRO A 300 6.71 4.31 10.62
N THR A 301 5.51 4.86 10.57
CA THR A 301 4.81 5.38 11.77
C THR A 301 4.62 4.30 12.85
N MET A 302 4.35 3.05 12.47
CA MET A 302 4.20 1.97 13.45
C MET A 302 5.53 1.59 14.10
N TYR A 303 6.64 1.57 13.35
CA TYR A 303 7.97 1.38 13.95
C TYR A 303 8.28 2.45 14.99
N ARG A 304 7.97 3.73 14.70
CA ARG A 304 8.14 4.83 15.67
C ARG A 304 7.36 4.60 16.96
N PHE A 305 6.12 4.12 16.87
CA PHE A 305 5.33 3.81 18.06
C PHE A 305 5.86 2.59 18.81
N MET A 306 6.29 1.54 18.11
CA MET A 306 6.89 0.37 18.76
C MET A 306 8.20 0.70 19.48
N LEU A 307 8.99 1.65 18.97
CA LEU A 307 10.22 2.13 19.63
C LEU A 307 9.97 2.93 20.92
N GLN A 308 8.73 3.26 21.24
CA GLN A 308 8.37 3.87 22.54
C GLN A 308 8.04 2.84 23.62
N GLU A 309 7.93 1.56 23.23
CA GLU A 309 7.75 0.43 24.15
C GLU A 309 9.12 -0.07 24.64
N ASP A 310 9.15 -0.74 25.77
CA ASP A 310 10.31 -1.50 26.22
C ASP A 310 10.41 -2.82 25.44
N LEU A 311 11.16 -2.80 24.33
CA LEU A 311 11.27 -3.95 23.43
C LEU A 311 11.93 -5.17 24.06
N SER A 312 12.65 -5.03 25.19
CA SER A 312 13.24 -6.16 25.91
C SER A 312 12.19 -7.10 26.54
N GLN A 313 10.94 -6.65 26.63
CA GLN A 313 9.82 -7.45 27.15
C GLN A 313 9.18 -8.38 26.12
N PHE A 314 9.66 -8.38 24.86
CA PHE A 314 9.09 -9.17 23.77
C PHE A 314 10.17 -10.03 23.12
N ASP A 315 9.87 -11.33 22.95
CA ASP A 315 10.72 -12.23 22.16
C ASP A 315 10.44 -12.06 20.66
N LEU A 316 11.30 -11.27 19.99
CA LEU A 316 11.23 -11.03 18.56
C LEU A 316 12.22 -11.90 17.75
N SER A 317 12.83 -12.91 18.37
CA SER A 317 13.85 -13.78 17.74
C SER A 317 13.34 -14.59 16.54
N SER A 318 12.01 -14.74 16.40
CA SER A 318 11.41 -15.41 15.25
C SER A 318 11.41 -14.55 13.97
N LEU A 319 11.59 -13.23 14.09
CA LEU A 319 11.67 -12.34 12.94
C LEU A 319 13.00 -12.58 12.18
N HIS A 320 12.90 -12.82 10.89
CA HIS A 320 14.07 -12.92 10.01
C HIS A 320 14.21 -11.67 9.16
N HIS A 321 13.09 -11.03 8.81
CA HIS A 321 13.09 -9.88 7.91
C HIS A 321 12.00 -8.87 8.29
N CYS A 322 12.40 -7.61 8.42
CA CYS A 322 11.51 -6.48 8.72
C CYS A 322 11.50 -5.52 7.54
N ALA A 323 10.33 -5.30 6.95
CA ALA A 323 10.16 -4.40 5.80
C ALA A 323 9.25 -3.21 6.14
N THR A 324 9.37 -2.15 5.36
CA THR A 324 8.50 -0.97 5.46
C THR A 324 8.27 -0.32 4.11
N ALA A 325 7.08 0.26 3.92
CA ALA A 325 6.76 1.08 2.76
C ALA A 325 5.56 2.00 3.04
N GLY A 326 5.30 2.94 2.13
CA GLY A 326 4.11 3.80 2.11
C GLY A 326 4.34 5.22 2.62
N GLU A 327 5.40 5.42 3.38
CA GLU A 327 5.93 6.71 3.81
C GLU A 327 7.46 6.61 3.78
N PRO A 328 8.19 7.72 3.61
CA PRO A 328 9.64 7.71 3.75
C PRO A 328 10.06 7.32 5.17
N LEU A 329 11.09 6.50 5.28
CA LEU A 329 11.60 6.00 6.55
C LEU A 329 12.73 6.88 7.08
N ASN A 330 12.60 7.38 8.31
CA ASN A 330 13.67 8.11 8.96
C ASN A 330 14.85 7.16 9.32
N PRO A 331 16.09 7.47 8.93
CA PRO A 331 17.27 6.66 9.25
C PRO A 331 17.45 6.37 10.75
N GLU A 332 17.07 7.29 11.63
CA GLU A 332 17.16 7.10 13.08
C GLU A 332 16.25 5.96 13.58
N VAL A 333 15.09 5.78 12.95
CA VAL A 333 14.15 4.66 13.25
C VAL A 333 14.82 3.33 12.91
N VAL A 334 15.52 3.25 11.78
CA VAL A 334 16.25 2.04 11.36
C VAL A 334 17.33 1.70 12.37
N ARG A 335 18.17 2.69 12.73
CA ARG A 335 19.27 2.50 13.68
C ARG A 335 18.79 2.06 15.06
N LYS A 336 17.76 2.74 15.60
CA LYS A 336 17.18 2.39 16.91
C LYS A 336 16.55 1.00 16.91
N TRP A 337 15.79 0.66 15.86
CA TRP A 337 15.20 -0.65 15.73
C TRP A 337 16.26 -1.76 15.69
N LYS A 338 17.28 -1.58 14.84
CA LYS A 338 18.41 -2.52 14.73
C LYS A 338 19.18 -2.68 16.04
N ALA A 339 19.46 -1.56 16.73
CA ALA A 339 20.17 -1.59 18.01
C ALA A 339 19.42 -2.31 19.12
N LEU A 340 18.07 -2.20 19.16
CA LEU A 340 17.23 -2.78 20.22
C LEU A 340 16.79 -4.21 19.92
N THR A 341 16.63 -4.56 18.65
CA THR A 341 16.06 -5.88 18.26
C THR A 341 17.06 -6.77 17.51
N GLY A 342 18.14 -6.21 17.01
CA GLY A 342 19.08 -6.91 16.11
C GLY A 342 18.62 -6.97 14.65
N HIS A 343 17.38 -6.56 14.33
CA HIS A 343 16.80 -6.67 12.99
C HIS A 343 16.96 -5.40 12.16
N GLN A 344 17.38 -5.56 10.90
CA GLN A 344 17.41 -4.49 9.90
C GLN A 344 16.00 -4.21 9.36
N ILE A 345 15.68 -2.95 9.06
CA ILE A 345 14.45 -2.58 8.31
C ILE A 345 14.83 -2.34 6.84
N TYR A 346 14.10 -2.99 5.94
CA TYR A 346 14.27 -2.90 4.49
C TYR A 346 13.16 -2.03 3.91
N GLU A 347 13.53 -0.84 3.45
CA GLU A 347 12.58 0.09 2.84
C GLU A 347 12.25 -0.32 1.41
N GLY A 348 10.96 -0.24 1.04
CA GLY A 348 10.46 -0.38 -0.31
C GLY A 348 9.63 0.83 -0.72
N PHE A 349 9.77 1.26 -1.96
CA PHE A 349 9.07 2.39 -2.54
C PHE A 349 8.14 1.93 -3.66
N GLY A 350 6.96 2.55 -3.75
CA GLY A 350 6.01 2.34 -4.85
C GLY A 350 4.69 3.05 -4.62
N GLN A 351 3.75 2.80 -5.51
CA GLN A 351 2.46 3.48 -5.59
C GLN A 351 1.32 2.47 -5.74
N SER A 352 0.07 2.96 -5.71
CA SER A 352 -1.10 2.12 -6.01
C SER A 352 -1.11 1.62 -7.45
N GLU A 353 -0.39 2.29 -8.32
CA GLU A 353 -0.25 2.02 -9.75
C GLU A 353 0.62 0.79 -10.06
N GLY A 354 1.36 0.24 -9.06
CA GLY A 354 2.19 -0.95 -9.28
C GLY A 354 2.54 -1.70 -8.01
N PRO A 355 3.27 -2.82 -8.12
CA PRO A 355 3.96 -3.44 -6.99
C PRO A 355 5.10 -2.55 -6.50
N VAL A 356 5.99 -3.08 -5.65
CA VAL A 356 7.19 -2.35 -5.26
C VAL A 356 7.99 -1.94 -6.50
N LEU A 357 8.26 -0.63 -6.66
CA LEU A 357 9.01 -0.10 -7.82
C LEU A 357 10.51 -0.18 -7.59
N MET A 358 10.94 0.01 -6.36
CA MET A 358 12.32 -0.15 -5.93
C MET A 358 12.36 -0.53 -4.45
N ALA A 359 13.41 -1.21 -4.02
CA ALA A 359 13.56 -1.64 -2.65
C ALA A 359 15.02 -1.87 -2.25
N ASN A 360 15.27 -1.85 -0.94
CA ASN A 360 16.39 -2.53 -0.34
C ASN A 360 16.04 -4.03 -0.30
N PHE A 361 16.46 -4.82 -1.32
CA PHE A 361 16.01 -6.19 -1.49
C PHE A 361 16.57 -7.13 -0.43
N GLY A 362 17.88 -7.17 -0.22
CA GLY A 362 18.50 -8.01 0.79
C GLY A 362 19.99 -7.81 0.87
N SER A 363 20.56 -8.02 2.05
CA SER A 363 21.98 -7.80 2.30
C SER A 363 22.91 -8.80 1.58
N GLU A 364 22.37 -9.88 1.04
CA GLU A 364 23.11 -10.84 0.22
C GLU A 364 23.52 -10.27 -1.15
N TRP A 365 22.80 -9.25 -1.65
CA TRP A 365 23.10 -8.61 -2.93
C TRP A 365 23.76 -7.25 -2.79
N PHE A 366 23.35 -6.46 -1.82
CA PHE A 366 23.92 -5.16 -1.49
C PHE A 366 23.47 -4.73 -0.09
N GLU A 367 24.29 -3.93 0.57
CA GLU A 367 23.94 -3.40 1.90
C GLU A 367 22.74 -2.47 1.82
N PRO A 368 21.70 -2.68 2.65
CA PRO A 368 20.59 -1.75 2.75
C PRO A 368 21.05 -0.39 3.21
N LEU A 369 20.76 0.65 2.41
CA LEU A 369 21.20 2.00 2.70
C LEU A 369 20.09 2.81 3.37
N GLU A 370 20.33 3.26 4.58
CA GLU A 370 19.38 4.07 5.36
C GLU A 370 19.00 5.37 4.63
N GLY A 371 17.68 5.67 4.62
CA GLY A 371 17.12 6.84 3.92
C GLY A 371 17.16 6.73 2.40
N SER A 372 17.34 5.51 1.89
CA SER A 372 17.27 5.18 0.48
C SER A 372 16.06 4.30 0.19
N CYS A 373 15.39 4.56 -0.92
CA CYS A 373 14.36 3.66 -1.47
C CYS A 373 14.94 2.34 -2.02
N GLY A 374 16.26 2.15 -1.95
CA GLY A 374 16.97 1.00 -2.52
C GLY A 374 17.23 1.13 -4.01
N LYS A 375 17.19 0.00 -4.70
CA LYS A 375 17.46 -0.14 -6.14
C LYS A 375 16.20 -0.60 -6.90
N PRO A 376 16.12 -0.35 -8.22
CA PRO A 376 14.94 -0.67 -9.02
C PRO A 376 14.55 -2.16 -9.04
N ASN A 377 13.24 -2.40 -9.08
CA ASN A 377 12.67 -3.71 -9.37
C ASN A 377 12.95 -4.10 -10.84
N PRO A 378 13.38 -5.33 -11.13
CA PRO A 378 13.73 -5.79 -12.48
C PRO A 378 12.58 -5.72 -13.50
N LEU A 379 11.34 -5.68 -13.04
CA LEU A 379 10.16 -5.57 -13.93
C LEU A 379 10.04 -4.21 -14.61
N PHE A 380 10.77 -3.18 -14.13
CA PHE A 380 10.59 -1.80 -14.57
C PHE A 380 11.89 -1.19 -15.10
N ASP A 381 11.81 -0.60 -16.27
CA ASP A 381 12.85 0.32 -16.76
C ASP A 381 12.60 1.69 -16.13
N ILE A 382 13.31 1.98 -15.04
CA ILE A 382 13.17 3.20 -14.25
C ILE A 382 14.28 4.18 -14.59
N GLN A 383 13.89 5.40 -15.00
CA GLN A 383 14.78 6.53 -15.22
C GLN A 383 14.35 7.75 -14.41
N LEU A 384 15.29 8.64 -14.13
CA LEU A 384 15.03 9.99 -13.62
C LEU A 384 15.13 10.96 -14.81
N LEU A 385 14.07 11.73 -15.03
CA LEU A 385 14.01 12.66 -16.16
C LEU A 385 13.97 14.11 -15.66
N ASP A 386 14.69 14.98 -16.35
CA ASP A 386 14.63 16.43 -16.16
C ASP A 386 13.34 17.04 -16.78
N ALA A 387 13.25 18.38 -16.80
CA ALA A 387 12.10 19.10 -17.33
C ALA A 387 11.97 19.01 -18.87
N ASP A 388 13.04 18.64 -19.56
CA ASP A 388 13.12 18.51 -21.01
C ASP A 388 13.11 17.03 -21.44
N ASP A 389 12.72 16.12 -20.53
CA ASP A 389 12.66 14.67 -20.72
C ASP A 389 14.01 13.99 -20.99
N ASN A 390 15.13 14.63 -20.63
CA ASN A 390 16.45 13.99 -20.69
C ASN A 390 16.71 13.18 -19.41
N VAL A 391 17.48 12.09 -19.55
CA VAL A 391 17.91 11.28 -18.40
C VAL A 391 18.90 12.06 -17.55
N CYS A 392 18.61 12.17 -16.25
CA CYS A 392 19.46 12.84 -15.28
C CYS A 392 20.77 12.06 -15.02
N GLU A 393 21.85 12.79 -14.76
CA GLU A 393 23.09 12.20 -14.26
C GLU A 393 22.98 11.83 -12.77
N ASP A 394 23.95 11.05 -12.27
CA ASP A 394 24.01 10.71 -10.83
C ASP A 394 24.24 11.98 -10.00
N GLY A 395 23.43 12.13 -8.96
CA GLY A 395 23.41 13.31 -8.09
C GLY A 395 22.36 14.36 -8.47
N ASP A 396 21.81 14.31 -9.69
CA ASP A 396 20.77 15.24 -10.14
C ASP A 396 19.37 14.76 -9.72
N GLU A 397 18.51 15.73 -9.37
CA GLU A 397 17.10 15.49 -9.08
C GLU A 397 16.29 15.38 -10.37
N GLY A 398 15.52 14.30 -10.52
CA GLY A 398 14.64 14.07 -11.65
C GLY A 398 13.29 13.48 -11.27
N SER A 399 12.35 13.57 -12.21
CA SER A 399 11.05 12.91 -12.12
C SER A 399 11.21 11.41 -12.35
N LEU A 400 10.73 10.61 -11.39
CA LEU A 400 10.75 9.15 -11.51
C LEU A 400 9.79 8.72 -12.62
N THR A 401 10.33 8.13 -13.67
CA THR A 401 9.57 7.68 -14.85
C THR A 401 9.85 6.21 -15.14
N ILE A 402 8.78 5.44 -15.35
CA ILE A 402 8.87 4.06 -15.88
C ILE A 402 8.76 4.17 -17.39
N MET A 403 9.83 3.77 -18.10
CA MET A 403 9.97 3.97 -19.53
C MET A 403 9.13 2.99 -20.34
N ASP A 404 8.76 3.39 -21.54
CA ASP A 404 8.17 2.58 -22.62
C ASP A 404 6.96 1.70 -22.22
N VAL A 405 6.17 2.16 -21.25
CA VAL A 405 5.01 1.41 -20.72
C VAL A 405 3.91 1.18 -21.77
N LYS A 406 3.88 1.96 -22.84
CA LYS A 406 2.88 1.85 -23.92
C LYS A 406 3.15 0.64 -24.81
N HIS A 407 4.41 0.38 -25.16
CA HIS A 407 4.79 -0.69 -26.06
C HIS A 407 5.16 -1.98 -25.33
N HIS A 408 5.74 -1.83 -24.13
CA HIS A 408 6.15 -2.93 -23.27
C HIS A 408 5.59 -2.77 -21.87
N PRO A 409 4.24 -2.97 -21.66
CA PRO A 409 3.62 -2.80 -20.37
C PRO A 409 4.17 -3.82 -19.36
N PRO A 410 4.82 -3.36 -18.26
CA PRO A 410 5.39 -4.26 -17.26
C PRO A 410 4.32 -5.05 -16.52
N VAL A 411 4.62 -6.31 -16.18
CA VAL A 411 3.75 -7.15 -15.37
C VAL A 411 3.54 -6.52 -13.98
N GLY A 412 2.29 -6.33 -13.60
CA GLY A 412 1.92 -5.73 -12.32
C GLY A 412 1.74 -4.21 -12.34
N LEU A 413 2.22 -3.51 -13.36
CA LEU A 413 1.89 -2.09 -13.53
C LEU A 413 0.39 -1.94 -13.86
N PHE A 414 -0.22 -0.84 -13.40
CA PHE A 414 -1.61 -0.54 -13.73
C PHE A 414 -1.81 -0.40 -15.25
N THR A 415 -3.00 -0.73 -15.71
CA THR A 415 -3.31 -0.72 -17.15
C THR A 415 -4.05 0.55 -17.59
N GLY A 416 -4.17 1.51 -16.69
CA GLY A 416 -4.80 2.81 -16.91
C GLY A 416 -5.78 3.18 -15.82
N TYR A 417 -6.56 4.23 -16.07
CA TYR A 417 -7.60 4.68 -15.17
C TYR A 417 -8.97 4.17 -15.64
N TYR A 418 -9.62 3.38 -14.79
CA TYR A 418 -10.87 2.70 -15.12
C TYR A 418 -11.93 3.68 -15.60
N ARG A 419 -12.48 3.43 -16.80
CA ARG A 419 -13.48 4.27 -17.48
C ARG A 419 -13.03 5.72 -17.75
N ASN A 420 -11.72 5.94 -17.80
CA ASN A 420 -11.16 7.25 -18.14
C ASN A 420 -10.00 7.10 -19.16
N PRO A 421 -10.33 6.86 -20.44
CA PRO A 421 -9.31 6.66 -21.47
C PRO A 421 -8.47 7.92 -21.75
N GLU A 422 -9.04 9.12 -21.60
CA GLU A 422 -8.31 10.37 -21.80
C GLU A 422 -7.18 10.52 -20.79
N MET A 423 -7.48 10.33 -19.50
CA MET A 423 -6.46 10.36 -18.44
C MET A 423 -5.45 9.21 -18.61
N THR A 424 -5.88 8.07 -19.09
CA THR A 424 -4.99 6.92 -19.37
C THR A 424 -3.99 7.29 -20.46
N GLU A 425 -4.43 7.84 -21.58
CA GLU A 425 -3.55 8.28 -22.66
C GLU A 425 -2.64 9.44 -22.22
N GLU A 426 -3.14 10.40 -21.42
CA GLU A 426 -2.32 11.48 -20.85
C GLU A 426 -1.14 10.92 -20.02
N LYS A 427 -1.38 9.86 -19.25
CA LYS A 427 -0.39 9.32 -18.29
C LYS A 427 0.51 8.22 -18.85
N LEU A 428 0.01 7.41 -19.78
CA LEU A 428 0.72 6.25 -20.35
C LEU A 428 1.09 6.44 -21.83
N GLY A 429 0.57 7.47 -22.48
CA GLY A 429 0.75 7.68 -23.93
C GLY A 429 2.07 8.33 -24.35
N GLY A 430 2.84 8.88 -23.39
CA GLY A 430 4.14 9.54 -23.63
C GLY A 430 5.32 8.58 -23.68
N ILE A 431 6.52 9.10 -23.39
CA ILE A 431 7.77 8.31 -23.34
C ILE A 431 7.79 7.27 -22.22
N GLY A 432 6.94 7.45 -21.22
CA GLY A 432 6.82 6.57 -20.07
C GLY A 432 5.78 7.06 -19.08
N TYR A 433 5.59 6.30 -18.01
CA TYR A 433 4.73 6.66 -16.88
C TYR A 433 5.51 7.51 -15.87
N ASN A 434 5.25 8.81 -15.83
CA ASN A 434 5.77 9.70 -14.80
C ASN A 434 4.95 9.52 -13.50
N THR A 435 5.60 9.06 -12.45
CA THR A 435 4.98 8.74 -11.15
C THR A 435 4.52 9.99 -10.38
N GLY A 436 5.03 11.16 -10.74
CA GLY A 436 4.86 12.42 -10.01
C GLY A 436 5.74 12.53 -8.76
N ASP A 437 6.68 11.62 -8.57
CA ASP A 437 7.67 11.66 -7.49
C ASP A 437 9.02 12.16 -8.03
N VAL A 438 9.73 12.95 -7.22
CA VAL A 438 11.08 13.44 -7.50
C VAL A 438 12.06 12.67 -6.64
N LEU A 439 13.08 12.12 -7.27
CA LEU A 439 14.18 11.39 -6.63
C LEU A 439 15.51 11.86 -7.22
N TRP A 440 16.61 11.45 -6.58
CA TRP A 440 17.93 11.48 -7.16
C TRP A 440 18.61 10.13 -6.93
N ARG A 441 19.59 9.79 -7.78
CA ARG A 441 20.36 8.56 -7.71
C ARG A 441 21.80 8.86 -7.34
N ASP A 442 22.36 8.12 -6.40
CA ASP A 442 23.79 8.23 -6.07
C ASP A 442 24.66 7.36 -7.01
N SER A 443 25.98 7.54 -6.94
CA SER A 443 26.95 6.80 -7.77
C SER A 443 26.97 5.29 -7.54
N ASP A 444 26.41 4.81 -6.44
CA ASP A 444 26.28 3.38 -6.11
C ASP A 444 24.93 2.82 -6.59
N GLY A 445 24.10 3.64 -7.23
CA GLY A 445 22.82 3.27 -7.83
C GLY A 445 21.65 3.21 -6.85
N TYR A 446 21.78 3.81 -5.64
CA TYR A 446 20.64 3.92 -4.73
C TYR A 446 19.82 5.17 -5.02
N TYR A 447 18.50 5.00 -4.96
CA TYR A 447 17.55 6.09 -5.17
C TYR A 447 17.11 6.69 -3.84
N ARG A 448 17.02 8.03 -3.81
CA ARG A 448 16.61 8.78 -2.62
C ARG A 448 15.43 9.67 -2.95
N PHE A 449 14.42 9.58 -2.10
CA PHE A 449 13.18 10.35 -2.25
C PHE A 449 13.39 11.81 -1.83
N VAL A 450 13.02 12.74 -2.70
CA VAL A 450 13.02 14.19 -2.44
C VAL A 450 11.64 14.67 -2.04
N GLY A 451 10.61 14.29 -2.81
CA GLY A 451 9.24 14.71 -2.56
C GLY A 451 8.34 14.45 -3.77
N ARG A 452 7.07 14.83 -3.61
CA ARG A 452 6.16 14.91 -4.75
C ARG A 452 6.51 16.16 -5.58
N ASN A 453 6.30 16.12 -6.88
CA ASN A 453 6.50 17.29 -7.76
C ASN A 453 5.75 18.54 -7.27
N ASP A 454 4.54 18.34 -6.72
CA ASP A 454 3.66 19.39 -6.20
C ASP A 454 3.98 19.79 -4.74
N ASP A 455 4.80 19.04 -4.03
CA ASP A 455 5.22 19.34 -2.65
C ASP A 455 6.63 19.93 -2.55
N VAL A 456 7.46 19.83 -3.61
CA VAL A 456 8.81 20.42 -3.63
C VAL A 456 8.73 21.94 -3.49
N ILE A 457 9.40 22.50 -2.49
CA ILE A 457 9.35 23.91 -2.14
C ILE A 457 10.36 24.69 -3.01
N LYS A 458 9.88 25.75 -3.68
CA LYS A 458 10.70 26.63 -4.52
C LYS A 458 11.02 27.92 -3.74
N CYS A 459 12.16 27.94 -3.05
CA CYS A 459 12.58 29.04 -2.18
C CYS A 459 13.83 29.73 -2.74
N SER A 460 13.71 30.98 -3.18
CA SER A 460 14.85 31.77 -3.68
C SER A 460 15.69 31.05 -4.75
N GLY A 461 15.04 30.32 -5.67
CA GLY A 461 15.71 29.55 -6.73
C GLY A 461 16.14 28.13 -6.31
N TYR A 462 16.12 27.79 -5.03
CA TYR A 462 16.40 26.44 -4.55
C TYR A 462 15.13 25.58 -4.59
N ARG A 463 15.31 24.30 -4.95
CA ARG A 463 14.31 23.25 -4.78
C ARG A 463 14.60 22.55 -3.45
N ILE A 464 13.62 22.48 -2.57
CA ILE A 464 13.78 21.90 -1.22
C ILE A 464 12.76 20.78 -1.07
N GLY A 465 13.26 19.55 -0.93
CA GLY A 465 12.42 18.39 -0.63
C GLY A 465 11.91 18.45 0.81
N PRO A 466 10.59 18.31 1.02
CA PRO A 466 10.03 18.31 2.36
C PRO A 466 10.63 17.24 3.27
N PHE A 467 10.87 16.06 2.73
CA PHE A 467 11.28 14.88 3.49
C PHE A 467 12.62 15.06 4.22
N GLU A 468 13.61 15.67 3.59
CA GLU A 468 14.92 15.89 4.24
C GLU A 468 14.78 16.76 5.48
N VAL A 469 13.96 17.81 5.39
CA VAL A 469 13.71 18.72 6.52
C VAL A 469 12.87 18.04 7.61
N GLU A 470 11.87 17.25 7.22
CA GLU A 470 11.08 16.43 8.14
C GLU A 470 11.96 15.43 8.89
N SER A 471 12.84 14.73 8.18
CA SER A 471 13.79 13.79 8.79
C SER A 471 14.70 14.46 9.81
N ALA A 472 15.21 15.65 9.50
CA ALA A 472 16.03 16.41 10.42
C ALA A 472 15.24 16.83 11.68
N LEU A 473 14.00 17.28 11.54
CA LEU A 473 13.17 17.66 12.69
C LEU A 473 12.78 16.46 13.56
N ILE A 474 12.42 15.34 12.95
CA ILE A 474 12.04 14.10 13.67
C ILE A 474 13.23 13.50 14.45
N ALA A 475 14.45 13.80 14.07
CA ALA A 475 15.65 13.39 14.82
C ALA A 475 15.81 14.15 16.16
N HIS A 476 15.02 15.19 16.42
CA HIS A 476 15.01 15.93 17.67
C HIS A 476 14.00 15.34 18.65
N ASP A 477 14.38 15.12 19.91
CA ASP A 477 13.55 14.47 20.95
C ASP A 477 12.20 15.17 21.22
N ALA A 478 12.11 16.47 20.96
CA ALA A 478 10.89 17.25 21.11
C ALA A 478 9.84 16.96 20.02
N VAL A 479 10.18 16.30 18.91
CA VAL A 479 9.33 16.18 17.73
C VAL A 479 8.84 14.74 17.56
N VAL A 480 7.52 14.54 17.66
CA VAL A 480 6.90 13.23 17.36
C VAL A 480 6.62 13.12 15.86
N GLU A 481 6.10 14.20 15.28
CA GLU A 481 5.65 14.22 13.90
C GLU A 481 5.72 15.66 13.36
N CYS A 482 6.01 15.81 12.08
CA CYS A 482 5.96 17.12 11.45
C CYS A 482 5.58 17.02 9.97
N ALA A 483 5.08 18.14 9.43
CA ALA A 483 4.85 18.33 8.01
C ALA A 483 5.61 19.57 7.54
N ILE A 484 6.36 19.41 6.47
CA ILE A 484 7.05 20.52 5.81
C ILE A 484 6.28 20.92 4.56
N THR A 485 5.98 22.23 4.45
CA THR A 485 5.28 22.83 3.32
C THR A 485 5.94 24.15 2.89
N GLY A 486 5.72 24.55 1.63
CA GLY A 486 6.03 25.90 1.17
C GLY A 486 4.93 26.86 1.61
N ALA A 487 5.27 27.85 2.44
CA ALA A 487 4.39 28.98 2.73
C ALA A 487 4.72 30.14 1.78
N PRO A 488 3.70 30.89 1.25
CA PRO A 488 3.94 32.02 0.37
C PRO A 488 4.80 33.11 1.02
N ASP A 489 5.77 33.65 0.27
CA ASP A 489 6.63 34.76 0.70
C ASP A 489 6.83 35.75 -0.46
N PRO A 490 6.58 37.08 -0.25
CA PRO A 490 6.61 38.06 -1.33
C PRO A 490 8.00 38.30 -1.94
N ILE A 491 9.07 37.94 -1.23
CA ILE A 491 10.45 38.14 -1.70
C ILE A 491 11.04 36.85 -2.26
N ARG A 492 10.73 35.70 -1.64
CA ARG A 492 11.35 34.40 -1.94
C ARG A 492 10.48 33.47 -2.76
N GLY A 493 9.25 33.91 -3.10
CA GLY A 493 8.22 33.04 -3.68
C GLY A 493 7.61 32.13 -2.61
N GLN A 494 8.41 31.26 -2.05
CA GLN A 494 8.04 30.42 -0.91
C GLN A 494 9.14 30.42 0.17
N ILE A 495 8.74 30.15 1.40
CA ILE A 495 9.64 29.83 2.52
C ILE A 495 9.27 28.47 3.08
N VAL A 496 10.25 27.78 3.67
CA VAL A 496 10.03 26.51 4.36
C VAL A 496 9.26 26.77 5.65
N LYS A 497 8.10 26.14 5.78
CA LYS A 497 7.27 26.12 7.00
C LYS A 497 7.24 24.70 7.55
N ALA A 498 7.37 24.56 8.87
CA ALA A 498 7.16 23.31 9.60
C ALA A 498 5.88 23.40 10.44
N THR A 499 4.98 22.44 10.29
CA THR A 499 3.86 22.19 11.21
C THR A 499 4.24 21.00 12.07
N VAL A 500 4.37 21.19 13.39
CA VAL A 500 5.04 20.25 14.32
C VAL A 500 4.11 19.78 15.41
N VAL A 501 4.08 18.47 15.65
CA VAL A 501 3.47 17.83 16.81
C VAL A 501 4.58 17.50 17.82
N LEU A 502 4.47 18.04 19.02
CA LEU A 502 5.48 17.86 20.07
C LEU A 502 5.32 16.54 20.83
N ALA A 503 6.44 16.03 21.29
CA ALA A 503 6.50 14.88 22.20
C ALA A 503 5.91 15.24 23.58
N ARG A 504 5.43 14.23 24.29
CA ARG A 504 4.86 14.42 25.63
C ARG A 504 5.91 15.03 26.58
N GLY A 505 5.52 16.10 27.28
CA GLY A 505 6.40 16.83 28.19
C GLY A 505 7.07 18.04 27.59
N TRP A 506 6.94 18.25 26.26
CA TRP A 506 7.41 19.46 25.60
C TRP A 506 6.26 20.45 25.35
N THR A 507 6.56 21.74 25.44
CA THR A 507 5.59 22.82 25.23
C THR A 507 6.13 23.82 24.18
N PRO A 508 5.25 24.42 23.37
CA PRO A 508 5.65 25.46 22.42
C PRO A 508 6.34 26.64 23.11
N SER A 509 7.50 27.07 22.59
CA SER A 509 8.19 28.28 23.02
C SER A 509 9.06 28.86 21.90
N GLU A 510 9.48 30.13 22.04
CA GLU A 510 10.42 30.75 21.11
C GLU A 510 11.80 30.09 21.19
N GLU A 511 12.23 29.67 22.37
CA GLU A 511 13.49 28.98 22.62
C GLU A 511 13.52 27.65 21.87
N LEU A 512 12.48 26.84 22.01
CA LEU A 512 12.35 25.56 21.29
C LEU A 512 12.32 25.79 19.77
N THR A 513 11.63 26.83 19.31
CA THR A 513 11.59 27.18 17.88
C THR A 513 12.99 27.47 17.34
N LYS A 514 13.79 28.27 18.07
CA LYS A 514 15.19 28.58 17.69
C LYS A 514 16.09 27.35 17.77
N GLU A 515 15.86 26.49 18.74
CA GLU A 515 16.59 25.21 18.91
C GLU A 515 16.33 24.28 17.72
N LEU A 516 15.07 24.06 17.35
CA LEU A 516 14.69 23.24 16.20
C LEU A 516 15.24 23.80 14.88
N GLN A 517 15.16 25.12 14.68
CA GLN A 517 15.75 25.77 13.51
C GLN A 517 17.27 25.58 13.44
N LYS A 518 17.97 25.69 14.58
CA LYS A 518 19.42 25.46 14.67
C LYS A 518 19.75 23.98 14.42
N HIS A 519 18.93 23.09 14.95
CA HIS A 519 19.09 21.65 14.75
C HIS A 519 19.01 21.27 13.27
N VAL A 520 18.00 21.75 12.55
CA VAL A 520 17.88 21.52 11.10
C VAL A 520 19.06 22.11 10.33
N LYS A 521 19.50 23.33 10.64
CA LYS A 521 20.70 23.93 10.01
C LYS A 521 21.99 23.14 10.23
N LYS A 522 22.06 22.37 11.29
CA LYS A 522 23.23 21.52 11.60
C LYS A 522 23.21 20.22 10.77
N LEU A 523 22.02 19.69 10.51
CA LEU A 523 21.85 18.39 9.84
C LEU A 523 21.63 18.50 8.33
N THR A 524 21.22 19.68 7.84
CA THR A 524 20.93 19.93 6.42
C THR A 524 21.65 21.18 5.92
N ALA A 525 21.53 21.48 4.63
CA ALA A 525 22.06 22.74 4.09
C ALA A 525 21.36 23.94 4.76
N PRO A 526 22.10 25.02 5.12
CA PRO A 526 21.55 26.14 5.90
C PRO A 526 20.31 26.83 5.31
N TYR A 527 20.11 26.79 4.00
CA TYR A 527 18.93 27.41 3.35
C TYR A 527 17.65 26.59 3.53
N LYS A 528 17.74 25.31 3.93
CA LYS A 528 16.62 24.36 4.07
C LYS A 528 15.86 24.49 5.41
N TYR A 529 16.37 25.21 6.39
CA TYR A 529 15.73 25.29 7.70
C TYR A 529 14.33 25.94 7.63
N PRO A 530 13.35 25.48 8.44
CA PRO A 530 12.04 26.09 8.49
C PRO A 530 12.12 27.51 9.09
N ARG A 531 11.66 28.50 8.30
CA ARG A 531 11.61 29.90 8.76
C ARG A 531 10.43 30.13 9.67
N VAL A 532 9.38 29.37 9.49
CA VAL A 532 8.17 29.38 10.32
C VAL A 532 7.99 27.97 10.90
N ILE A 533 7.76 27.90 12.21
CA ILE A 533 7.34 26.68 12.89
C ILE A 533 6.00 26.95 13.56
N GLU A 534 5.01 26.15 13.24
CA GLU A 534 3.69 26.13 13.83
C GLU A 534 3.52 24.84 14.65
N TYR A 535 3.07 24.96 15.89
CA TYR A 535 2.81 23.82 16.75
C TYR A 535 1.33 23.49 16.75
N VAL A 536 1.02 22.20 16.60
CA VAL A 536 -0.35 21.68 16.54
C VAL A 536 -0.46 20.40 17.38
N ASP A 537 -1.69 20.08 17.80
CA ASP A 537 -1.95 18.85 18.54
C ASP A 537 -1.92 17.62 17.63
N GLU A 538 -2.35 17.77 16.37
CA GLU A 538 -2.31 16.72 15.35
C GLU A 538 -2.18 17.31 13.94
N LEU A 539 -1.59 16.53 13.02
CA LEU A 539 -1.51 16.88 11.60
C LEU A 539 -2.75 16.41 10.84
N PRO A 540 -3.22 17.18 9.83
CA PRO A 540 -4.29 16.73 8.96
C PRO A 540 -3.81 15.54 8.13
N LYS A 541 -4.54 14.42 8.22
CA LYS A 541 -4.19 13.16 7.55
C LYS A 541 -5.31 12.68 6.64
N THR A 542 -4.91 11.95 5.61
CA THR A 542 -5.85 11.12 4.87
C THR A 542 -6.30 9.96 5.75
N VAL A 543 -7.36 9.30 5.33
CA VAL A 543 -7.84 8.06 5.95
C VAL A 543 -6.74 6.99 6.06
N GLY A 544 -5.75 7.01 5.16
CA GLY A 544 -4.59 6.10 5.18
C GLY A 544 -3.41 6.55 6.03
N GLY A 545 -3.56 7.62 6.81
CA GLY A 545 -2.51 8.16 7.68
C GLY A 545 -1.53 9.11 6.98
N LYS A 546 -1.62 9.31 5.66
CA LYS A 546 -0.74 10.24 4.92
C LYS A 546 -1.09 11.68 5.24
N ILE A 547 -0.08 12.51 5.48
CA ILE A 547 -0.24 13.94 5.75
C ILE A 547 -0.84 14.65 4.53
N LYS A 548 -1.89 15.44 4.76
CA LYS A 548 -2.55 16.26 3.74
C LYS A 548 -1.84 17.62 3.60
N ARG A 549 -0.64 17.65 3.01
CA ARG A 549 0.14 18.89 2.83
C ARG A 549 -0.63 19.97 2.05
N ALA A 550 -1.41 19.56 1.05
CA ALA A 550 -2.27 20.51 0.31
C ALA A 550 -3.25 21.25 1.24
N GLN A 551 -3.83 20.59 2.25
CA GLN A 551 -4.73 21.23 3.21
C GLN A 551 -3.99 22.26 4.07
N ILE A 552 -2.73 21.97 4.45
CA ILE A 552 -1.87 22.91 5.21
C ILE A 552 -1.56 24.13 4.32
N ARG A 553 -1.14 23.92 3.06
CA ARG A 553 -0.86 25.00 2.10
C ARG A 553 -2.07 25.90 1.87
N HIS A 554 -3.24 25.33 1.62
CA HIS A 554 -4.46 26.12 1.42
C HIS A 554 -4.85 26.95 2.66
N ALA A 555 -4.61 26.41 3.86
CA ALA A 555 -4.84 27.18 5.09
C ALA A 555 -3.89 28.37 5.20
N ASP A 556 -2.62 28.21 4.82
CA ASP A 556 -1.62 29.28 4.79
C ASP A 556 -1.96 30.36 3.76
N GLU A 557 -2.36 29.96 2.54
CA GLU A 557 -2.81 30.87 1.48
C GLU A 557 -4.03 31.69 1.90
N ALA A 558 -5.02 31.02 2.50
CA ALA A 558 -6.23 31.69 3.01
C ALA A 558 -5.91 32.64 4.17
N ALA A 559 -4.96 32.33 5.03
CA ALA A 559 -4.51 33.21 6.11
C ALA A 559 -3.77 34.45 5.57
N LEU A 560 -3.01 34.30 4.49
CA LEU A 560 -2.34 35.43 3.82
C LEU A 560 -3.35 36.38 3.17
N GLN A 561 -4.36 35.87 2.46
CA GLN A 561 -5.42 36.64 1.82
C GLN A 561 -6.27 37.47 2.81
N LYS A 562 -6.40 37.01 4.07
CA LYS A 562 -7.10 37.74 5.13
C LYS A 562 -6.26 38.85 5.77
N ARG A 563 -4.95 38.87 5.54
CA ARG A 563 -4.02 39.89 6.10
C ARG A 563 -3.67 41.02 5.13
N GLY A 564 -3.98 40.85 3.84
CA GLY A 564 -3.85 41.86 2.79
C GLY A 564 -5.20 42.49 2.46
#